data_34ca64db79ad4923b6a7bb9a281e6391
#
_entry.id   34ca64db79ad4923b6a7bb9a281e6391
#
_cell.length_a   1.000
_cell.length_b   1.000
_cell.length_c   1.000
_cell.angle_alpha   90.00
_cell.angle_beta   90.00
_cell.angle_gamma   90.00
#
_symmetry.space_group_name_H-M   'P 1'
#
loop_
_entity.id
_entity.type
_entity.pdbx_description
1 polymer ?
#
loop_
_entity_poly.entity_id
_entity_poly.type
_entity_poly.pdbx_seq_one_letter_code
_entity_poly.pdbx_strand_id
1 'polypeptide(L)'
;MARFHTLYTAIELVGPLEEEVALPRGSLPRIVRPFHSRLLGRIGETQVWPTYLGLSGILSLVCGFIAIEIIGLNMWASVDWNPIRFIKMLPFLALEPPPPKYGLSVLPPLNDGGWWLLAGFFLTASILLWWVRMYRRARAVGMGTHVAWAFAAAIWLYLVLGFIRPLLMGSWSEAVPFGVIAHLNWTATFSVRYGNLFYDPFHMLSITFLYGSTMLFAMHAGTILAVAKFGGERETHEIADRGTAMERAALFWRWTMGFNANFESVHRWIYWFAILCPLCGGIGILLTGTTVDNWYLWGVKHGIAPDYVPYAGLPATPPAGMVKLPSLGAP
;
A
#
# COMPACT_ATOMS: atom_id res chain seq x y z
N MET A 1 1.03 -11.32 36.72
CA MET A 1 0.97 -9.98 36.10
C MET A 1 2.11 -9.89 35.11
N ALA A 2 1.82 -9.93 33.81
CA ALA A 2 2.83 -9.66 32.80
C ALA A 2 3.26 -8.19 32.96
N ARG A 3 4.51 -7.96 33.34
CA ARG A 3 5.09 -6.63 33.28
C ARG A 3 5.15 -6.25 31.81
N PHE A 4 4.39 -5.26 31.40
CA PHE A 4 4.57 -4.62 30.11
C PHE A 4 5.95 -3.96 30.14
N HIS A 5 6.92 -4.62 29.56
CA HIS A 5 8.18 -3.97 29.28
C HIS A 5 7.90 -2.84 28.30
N THR A 6 8.47 -1.69 28.53
CA THR A 6 8.35 -0.54 27.64
C THR A 6 8.87 -0.94 26.26
N LEU A 7 8.37 -0.29 25.21
CA LEU A 7 8.84 -0.55 23.84
C LEU A 7 10.37 -0.41 23.72
N TYR A 8 10.92 0.50 24.49
CA TYR A 8 12.36 0.72 24.61
C TYR A 8 13.08 -0.49 25.21
N THR A 9 12.57 -1.02 26.29
CA THR A 9 13.09 -2.25 26.91
C THR A 9 12.93 -3.45 25.98
N ALA A 10 11.84 -3.52 25.20
CA ALA A 10 11.64 -4.55 24.21
C ALA A 10 12.63 -4.42 23.02
N ILE A 11 13.00 -3.19 22.63
CA ILE A 11 14.01 -2.95 21.59
C ILE A 11 15.42 -3.28 22.10
N GLU A 12 15.76 -2.90 23.31
CA GLU A 12 17.05 -3.24 23.93
C GLU A 12 17.19 -4.74 24.20
N LEU A 13 16.10 -5.42 24.52
CA LEU A 13 16.05 -6.84 24.84
C LEU A 13 15.69 -7.74 23.66
N VAL A 14 15.57 -7.19 22.42
CA VAL A 14 15.24 -8.00 21.24
C VAL A 14 16.25 -9.11 20.99
N GLY A 15 17.52 -8.94 21.35
CA GLY A 15 18.52 -10.01 21.30
C GLY A 15 18.32 -11.09 22.39
N PRO A 16 18.31 -10.73 23.69
CA PRO A 16 18.08 -11.69 24.78
C PRO A 16 16.63 -12.14 24.93
N LEU A 17 15.65 -11.30 24.58
CA LEU A 17 14.22 -11.62 24.64
C LEU A 17 13.78 -12.73 23.68
N GLU A 18 14.52 -12.99 22.65
CA GLU A 18 14.23 -14.12 21.77
C GLU A 18 14.40 -15.49 22.49
N GLU A 19 15.24 -15.54 23.51
CA GLU A 19 15.37 -16.73 24.37
C GLU A 19 14.37 -16.76 25.53
N GLU A 20 14.00 -15.59 26.09
CA GLU A 20 13.15 -15.50 27.30
C GLU A 20 11.66 -15.30 27.03
N VAL A 21 11.30 -14.60 25.95
CA VAL A 21 9.90 -14.32 25.53
C VAL A 21 9.50 -15.21 24.35
N ALA A 22 10.37 -16.08 23.88
CA ALA A 22 9.91 -17.17 23.04
C ALA A 22 8.78 -17.86 23.80
N LEU A 23 7.56 -17.65 23.32
CA LEU A 23 6.38 -18.37 23.80
C LEU A 23 6.78 -19.81 24.07
N PRO A 24 6.41 -20.39 25.22
CA PRO A 24 6.78 -21.77 25.55
C PRO A 24 6.67 -22.60 24.29
N ARG A 25 7.71 -23.38 23.99
CA ARG A 25 7.83 -24.17 22.75
C ARG A 25 6.59 -25.02 22.40
N GLY A 26 5.59 -25.02 23.28
CA GLY A 26 4.26 -25.63 23.10
C GLY A 26 3.16 -24.74 22.54
N SER A 27 3.33 -23.42 22.49
CA SER A 27 2.27 -22.46 22.11
C SER A 27 2.21 -22.16 20.61
N LEU A 28 3.21 -22.54 19.83
CA LEU A 28 3.13 -22.48 18.37
C LEU A 28 2.28 -23.64 17.87
N PRO A 29 1.34 -23.40 16.94
CA PRO A 29 0.54 -24.48 16.36
C PRO A 29 1.45 -25.61 15.88
N ARG A 30 1.17 -26.84 16.29
CA ARG A 30 1.91 -28.05 15.89
C ARG A 30 2.08 -28.21 14.37
N ILE A 31 1.26 -27.55 13.59
CA ILE A 31 1.25 -27.57 12.11
C ILE A 31 2.55 -26.99 11.49
N VAL A 32 3.29 -26.16 12.20
CA VAL A 32 4.54 -25.59 11.69
C VAL A 32 5.75 -26.49 11.95
N ARG A 33 5.64 -27.47 12.86
CA ARG A 33 6.73 -28.37 13.26
C ARG A 33 7.18 -29.42 12.24
N PRO A 34 6.31 -30.03 11.40
CA PRO A 34 6.75 -31.10 10.50
C PRO A 34 7.63 -30.64 9.34
N PHE A 35 7.59 -29.36 8.99
CA PHE A 35 8.41 -28.78 7.92
C PHE A 35 9.76 -28.22 8.38
N HIS A 36 10.05 -28.27 9.67
CA HIS A 36 11.37 -27.94 10.20
C HIS A 36 12.30 -29.14 10.09
N SER A 37 12.83 -29.37 8.88
CA SER A 37 14.14 -30.01 8.82
C SER A 37 15.10 -29.13 9.63
N ARG A 38 16.11 -29.72 10.27
CA ARG A 38 17.14 -28.93 11.01
C ARG A 38 17.76 -27.84 10.14
N LEU A 39 17.86 -28.08 8.83
CA LEU A 39 18.36 -27.12 7.85
C LEU A 39 17.40 -25.95 7.65
N LEU A 40 16.11 -26.23 7.42
CA LEU A 40 15.09 -25.18 7.24
C LEU A 40 14.86 -24.39 8.52
N GLY A 41 14.96 -25.00 9.69
CA GLY A 41 14.96 -24.31 10.98
C GLY A 41 16.12 -23.31 11.08
N ARG A 42 17.34 -23.75 10.77
CA ARG A 42 18.53 -22.88 10.76
C ARG A 42 18.40 -21.73 9.76
N ILE A 43 17.91 -22.00 8.55
CA ILE A 43 17.66 -20.95 7.55
C ILE A 43 16.55 -20.00 8.04
N GLY A 44 15.49 -20.55 8.68
CA GLY A 44 14.40 -19.77 9.25
C GLY A 44 14.82 -18.82 10.38
N GLU A 45 15.87 -19.17 11.11
CA GLU A 45 16.47 -18.38 12.19
C GLU A 45 17.68 -17.59 11.74
N THR A 46 17.98 -17.53 10.43
CA THR A 46 19.15 -16.84 9.92
C THR A 46 19.07 -15.34 10.21
N GLN A 47 20.00 -14.89 11.02
CA GLN A 47 20.23 -13.48 11.25
C GLN A 47 21.19 -12.95 10.18
N VAL A 48 20.73 -11.93 9.46
CA VAL A 48 21.58 -11.12 8.59
C VAL A 48 21.68 -9.77 9.29
N TRP A 49 22.85 -9.48 9.84
CA TRP A 49 23.05 -8.28 10.65
C TRP A 49 22.49 -7.02 9.99
N PRO A 50 21.71 -6.23 10.71
CA PRO A 50 21.23 -6.36 12.10
C PRO A 50 19.84 -7.00 12.23
N THR A 51 19.36 -7.77 11.27
CA THR A 51 17.98 -8.22 11.17
C THR A 51 17.83 -9.74 11.14
N TYR A 52 16.73 -10.23 11.69
CA TYR A 52 16.28 -11.62 11.52
C TYR A 52 15.34 -11.71 10.32
N LEU A 53 15.75 -12.39 9.27
CA LEU A 53 14.97 -12.51 8.04
C LEU A 53 14.08 -13.75 8.01
N GLY A 54 14.58 -14.87 8.51
CA GLY A 54 13.94 -16.15 8.32
C GLY A 54 13.87 -16.58 6.85
N LEU A 55 13.35 -17.78 6.61
CA LEU A 55 13.26 -18.32 5.24
C LEU A 55 12.37 -17.46 4.33
N SER A 56 11.20 -17.04 4.83
CA SER A 56 10.28 -16.20 4.06
C SER A 56 10.88 -14.83 3.74
N GLY A 57 11.65 -14.25 4.66
CA GLY A 57 12.36 -12.99 4.42
C GLY A 57 13.47 -13.13 3.38
N ILE A 58 14.27 -14.18 3.46
CA ILE A 58 15.33 -14.46 2.47
C ILE A 58 14.72 -14.69 1.08
N LEU A 59 13.71 -15.55 0.98
CA LEU A 59 13.04 -15.81 -0.29
C LEU A 59 12.38 -14.54 -0.85
N SER A 60 11.78 -13.71 0.01
CA SER A 60 11.23 -12.41 -0.38
C SER A 60 12.29 -11.52 -1.02
N LEU A 61 13.45 -11.38 -0.37
CA LEU A 61 14.54 -10.55 -0.90
C LEU A 61 15.10 -11.11 -2.20
N VAL A 62 15.27 -12.42 -2.31
CA VAL A 62 15.72 -13.07 -3.56
C VAL A 62 14.73 -12.81 -4.69
N CYS A 63 13.43 -13.02 -4.44
CA CYS A 63 12.40 -12.73 -5.44
C CYS A 63 12.36 -11.25 -5.83
N GLY A 64 12.47 -10.35 -4.85
CA GLY A 64 12.51 -8.91 -5.08
C GLY A 64 13.72 -8.50 -5.92
N PHE A 65 14.89 -9.06 -5.61
CA PHE A 65 16.09 -8.83 -6.37
C PHE A 65 15.95 -9.31 -7.83
N ILE A 66 15.45 -10.52 -8.05
CA ILE A 66 15.19 -11.05 -9.40
C ILE A 66 14.22 -10.14 -10.17
N ALA A 67 13.15 -9.67 -9.53
CA ALA A 67 12.20 -8.76 -10.17
C ALA A 67 12.88 -7.45 -10.60
N ILE A 68 13.68 -6.85 -9.72
CA ILE A 68 14.41 -5.60 -10.00
C ILE A 68 15.41 -5.80 -11.13
N GLU A 69 16.16 -6.91 -11.12
CA GLU A 69 17.11 -7.24 -12.18
C GLU A 69 16.42 -7.41 -13.54
N ILE A 70 15.30 -8.13 -13.58
CA ILE A 70 14.53 -8.29 -14.83
C ILE A 70 14.11 -6.91 -15.35
N ILE A 71 13.51 -6.07 -14.52
CA ILE A 71 13.06 -4.73 -14.90
C ILE A 71 14.25 -3.88 -15.35
N GLY A 72 15.30 -3.81 -14.55
CA GLY A 72 16.48 -3.00 -14.81
C GLY A 72 17.22 -3.41 -16.07
N LEU A 73 17.44 -4.72 -16.29
CA LEU A 73 18.11 -5.22 -17.48
C LEU A 73 17.32 -4.97 -18.76
N ASN A 74 15.99 -5.13 -18.73
CA ASN A 74 15.14 -4.82 -19.88
C ASN A 74 15.17 -3.32 -20.19
N MET A 75 15.07 -2.47 -19.19
CA MET A 75 15.21 -1.02 -19.37
C MET A 75 16.59 -0.63 -19.90
N TRP A 76 17.65 -1.27 -19.41
CA TRP A 76 19.00 -1.00 -19.90
C TRP A 76 19.20 -1.50 -21.34
N ALA A 77 18.68 -2.67 -21.68
CA ALA A 77 18.69 -3.18 -23.04
C ALA A 77 17.96 -2.26 -24.03
N SER A 78 16.87 -1.62 -23.61
CA SER A 78 16.09 -0.69 -24.45
C SER A 78 16.86 0.57 -24.86
N VAL A 79 17.99 0.87 -24.23
CA VAL A 79 18.92 1.96 -24.56
C VAL A 79 20.29 1.45 -25.04
N ASP A 80 20.30 0.29 -25.69
CA ASP A 80 21.48 -0.35 -26.28
C ASP A 80 22.63 -0.58 -25.28
N TRP A 81 22.29 -0.91 -24.04
CA TRP A 81 23.26 -1.13 -22.94
C TRP A 81 24.14 0.07 -22.65
N ASN A 82 23.74 1.27 -23.07
CA ASN A 82 24.52 2.49 -22.84
C ASN A 82 24.24 3.04 -21.43
N PRO A 83 25.24 3.07 -20.52
CA PRO A 83 25.04 3.48 -19.13
C PRO A 83 24.67 4.95 -18.99
N ILE A 84 25.18 5.82 -19.87
CA ILE A 84 24.88 7.26 -19.83
C ILE A 84 23.45 7.50 -20.28
N ARG A 85 23.01 6.82 -21.36
CA ARG A 85 21.60 6.87 -21.81
C ARG A 85 20.68 6.29 -20.74
N PHE A 86 21.05 5.18 -20.14
CA PHE A 86 20.28 4.54 -19.09
C PHE A 86 19.99 5.51 -17.95
N ILE A 87 21.04 6.14 -17.38
CA ILE A 87 20.88 7.09 -16.27
C ILE A 87 20.01 8.29 -16.67
N LYS A 88 20.25 8.87 -17.85
CA LYS A 88 19.50 10.03 -18.33
C LYS A 88 18.03 9.72 -18.63
N MET A 89 17.76 8.52 -19.13
CA MET A 89 16.43 8.12 -19.58
C MET A 89 15.64 7.34 -18.53
N LEU A 90 16.27 6.95 -17.42
CA LEU A 90 15.67 6.08 -16.41
C LEU A 90 14.23 6.47 -16.01
N PRO A 91 13.87 7.74 -15.80
CA PRO A 91 12.49 8.12 -15.50
C PRO A 91 11.48 7.80 -16.61
N PHE A 92 11.95 7.71 -17.86
CA PHE A 92 11.12 7.51 -19.05
C PHE A 92 11.12 6.08 -19.57
N LEU A 93 12.00 5.23 -19.02
CA LEU A 93 12.07 3.82 -19.41
C LEU A 93 10.91 3.04 -18.80
N ALA A 94 10.45 2.02 -19.52
CA ALA A 94 9.33 1.20 -19.10
C ALA A 94 9.55 -0.27 -19.45
N LEU A 95 8.91 -1.14 -18.68
CA LEU A 95 8.66 -2.53 -19.04
C LEU A 95 7.14 -2.70 -19.14
N GLU A 96 6.66 -2.93 -20.34
CA GLU A 96 5.24 -2.94 -20.67
C GLU A 96 4.62 -4.32 -20.44
N PRO A 97 3.33 -4.38 -20.02
CA PRO A 97 2.58 -5.62 -19.99
C PRO A 97 2.33 -6.17 -21.41
N PRO A 98 1.95 -7.47 -21.53
CA PRO A 98 1.64 -8.07 -22.82
C PRO A 98 0.55 -7.30 -23.57
N PRO A 99 0.66 -7.13 -24.89
CA PRO A 99 -0.39 -6.48 -25.68
C PRO A 99 -1.68 -7.32 -25.74
N PRO A 100 -2.83 -6.70 -26.08
CA PRO A 100 -4.16 -7.33 -26.02
C PRO A 100 -4.29 -8.62 -26.83
N LYS A 101 -3.50 -8.78 -27.89
CA LYS A 101 -3.53 -9.95 -28.77
C LYS A 101 -3.30 -11.30 -28.06
N TYR A 102 -2.66 -11.28 -26.88
CA TYR A 102 -2.40 -12.51 -26.11
C TYR A 102 -3.51 -12.85 -25.11
N GLY A 103 -4.30 -11.88 -24.68
CA GLY A 103 -5.31 -12.09 -23.62
C GLY A 103 -4.70 -12.65 -22.34
N LEU A 104 -5.33 -13.67 -21.78
CA LEU A 104 -4.84 -14.41 -20.59
C LEU A 104 -4.38 -15.82 -20.91
N SER A 105 -4.87 -16.39 -22.00
CA SER A 105 -4.73 -17.82 -22.32
C SER A 105 -3.45 -18.19 -23.04
N VAL A 106 -2.75 -17.22 -23.59
CA VAL A 106 -1.52 -17.43 -24.36
C VAL A 106 -0.37 -16.74 -23.64
N LEU A 107 0.68 -17.50 -23.32
CA LEU A 107 1.91 -16.91 -22.79
C LEU A 107 2.61 -16.11 -23.88
N PRO A 108 2.83 -14.82 -23.68
CA PRO A 108 3.52 -13.99 -24.65
C PRO A 108 5.01 -14.34 -24.72
N PRO A 109 5.69 -14.10 -25.86
CA PRO A 109 7.14 -14.12 -25.90
C PRO A 109 7.77 -13.17 -24.90
N LEU A 110 8.98 -13.47 -24.44
CA LEU A 110 9.66 -12.67 -23.42
C LEU A 110 9.74 -11.19 -23.81
N ASN A 111 10.10 -10.89 -25.06
CA ASN A 111 10.24 -9.51 -25.57
C ASN A 111 8.90 -8.84 -25.96
N ASP A 112 7.78 -9.53 -25.80
CA ASP A 112 6.44 -9.00 -26.10
C ASP A 112 5.53 -9.11 -24.86
N GLY A 113 6.06 -8.68 -23.72
CA GLY A 113 5.38 -8.66 -22.41
C GLY A 113 5.69 -9.84 -21.50
N GLY A 114 6.37 -10.90 -21.98
CA GLY A 114 6.74 -12.03 -21.12
C GLY A 114 7.66 -11.65 -19.97
N TRP A 115 8.58 -10.72 -20.19
CA TRP A 115 9.43 -10.19 -19.13
C TRP A 115 8.64 -9.44 -18.05
N TRP A 116 7.60 -8.72 -18.46
CA TRP A 116 6.71 -8.07 -17.51
C TRP A 116 5.99 -9.09 -16.59
N LEU A 117 5.47 -10.16 -17.19
CA LEU A 117 4.82 -11.24 -16.44
C LEU A 117 5.79 -11.89 -15.45
N LEU A 118 7.01 -12.17 -15.89
CA LEU A 118 8.02 -12.81 -15.05
C LEU A 118 8.46 -11.89 -13.91
N ALA A 119 8.72 -10.63 -14.20
CA ALA A 119 9.02 -9.62 -13.18
C ALA A 119 7.87 -9.44 -12.19
N GLY A 120 6.63 -9.36 -12.69
CA GLY A 120 5.42 -9.28 -11.87
C GLY A 120 5.22 -10.49 -10.99
N PHE A 121 5.50 -11.69 -11.47
CA PHE A 121 5.47 -12.91 -10.66
C PHE A 121 6.45 -12.85 -9.49
N PHE A 122 7.71 -12.54 -9.76
CA PHE A 122 8.71 -12.45 -8.69
C PHE A 122 8.45 -11.30 -7.73
N LEU A 123 8.00 -10.15 -8.21
CA LEU A 123 7.63 -9.02 -7.35
C LEU A 123 6.45 -9.37 -6.45
N THR A 124 5.42 -10.01 -6.98
CA THR A 124 4.26 -10.47 -6.20
C THR A 124 4.68 -11.51 -5.16
N ALA A 125 5.51 -12.48 -5.55
CA ALA A 125 6.04 -13.48 -4.62
C ALA A 125 6.85 -12.81 -3.50
N SER A 126 7.69 -11.83 -3.82
CA SER A 126 8.44 -11.05 -2.84
C SER A 126 7.54 -10.37 -1.82
N ILE A 127 6.51 -9.65 -2.29
CA ILE A 127 5.57 -8.92 -1.43
C ILE A 127 4.80 -9.88 -0.52
N LEU A 128 4.27 -10.97 -1.06
CA LEU A 128 3.50 -11.95 -0.28
C LEU A 128 4.37 -12.68 0.75
N LEU A 129 5.59 -13.06 0.39
CA LEU A 129 6.54 -13.68 1.30
C LEU A 129 6.95 -12.73 2.43
N TRP A 130 7.11 -11.43 2.13
CA TRP A 130 7.37 -10.43 3.16
C TRP A 130 6.19 -10.24 4.10
N TRP A 131 4.97 -10.29 3.59
CA TRP A 131 3.77 -10.30 4.41
C TRP A 131 3.74 -11.50 5.37
N VAL A 132 4.05 -12.69 4.86
CA VAL A 132 4.15 -13.92 5.68
C VAL A 132 5.19 -13.74 6.78
N ARG A 133 6.35 -13.17 6.44
CA ARG A 133 7.39 -12.86 7.41
C ARG A 133 6.89 -11.92 8.51
N MET A 134 6.27 -10.81 8.12
CA MET A 134 5.73 -9.82 9.07
C MET A 134 4.72 -10.44 10.02
N TYR A 135 3.77 -11.21 9.49
CA TYR A 135 2.74 -11.88 10.27
C TYR A 135 3.35 -12.88 11.26
N ARG A 136 4.22 -13.74 10.77
CA ARG A 136 4.86 -14.79 11.60
C ARG A 136 5.76 -14.18 12.66
N ARG A 137 6.52 -13.14 12.31
CA ARG A 137 7.41 -12.47 13.26
C ARG A 137 6.62 -11.77 14.36
N ALA A 138 5.57 -11.03 14.02
CA ALA A 138 4.70 -10.40 15.01
C ALA A 138 4.15 -11.43 16.01
N ARG A 139 3.69 -12.56 15.51
CA ARG A 139 3.19 -13.63 16.38
C ARG A 139 4.30 -14.26 17.25
N ALA A 140 5.47 -14.48 16.69
CA ALA A 140 6.58 -15.11 17.40
C ALA A 140 7.08 -14.28 18.58
N VAL A 141 7.06 -12.95 18.46
CA VAL A 141 7.47 -12.04 19.53
C VAL A 141 6.31 -11.57 20.42
N GLY A 142 5.12 -12.14 20.26
CA GLY A 142 3.95 -11.79 21.09
C GLY A 142 3.33 -10.43 20.78
N MET A 143 3.64 -9.84 19.64
CA MET A 143 3.02 -8.60 19.15
C MET A 143 1.70 -8.88 18.42
N GLY A 144 0.82 -7.87 18.38
CA GLY A 144 -0.37 -7.91 17.55
C GLY A 144 -0.03 -7.93 16.06
N THR A 145 -0.92 -8.50 15.25
CA THR A 145 -0.73 -8.65 13.79
C THR A 145 -1.31 -7.50 12.98
N HIS A 146 -1.73 -6.42 13.63
CA HIS A 146 -2.41 -5.29 12.97
C HIS A 146 -1.56 -4.62 11.87
N VAL A 147 -0.24 -4.53 12.03
CA VAL A 147 0.65 -3.98 11.00
C VAL A 147 0.63 -4.86 9.73
N ALA A 148 0.62 -6.18 9.88
CA ALA A 148 0.50 -7.09 8.75
C ALA A 148 -0.83 -6.89 7.99
N TRP A 149 -1.93 -6.65 8.70
CA TRP A 149 -3.23 -6.38 8.08
C TRP A 149 -3.30 -5.00 7.42
N ALA A 150 -2.63 -3.99 7.98
CA ALA A 150 -2.46 -2.71 7.30
C ALA A 150 -1.66 -2.86 6.00
N PHE A 151 -0.60 -3.65 6.01
CA PHE A 151 0.16 -3.98 4.81
C PHE A 151 -0.69 -4.79 3.80
N ALA A 152 -1.56 -5.69 4.28
CA ALA A 152 -2.51 -6.41 3.42
C ALA A 152 -3.43 -5.47 2.63
N ALA A 153 -3.84 -4.34 3.18
CA ALA A 153 -4.62 -3.34 2.47
C ALA A 153 -3.84 -2.72 1.30
N ALA A 154 -2.55 -2.43 1.47
CA ALA A 154 -1.68 -1.97 0.39
C ALA A 154 -1.46 -3.07 -0.67
N ILE A 155 -1.31 -4.32 -0.24
CA ILE A 155 -1.21 -5.48 -1.15
C ILE A 155 -2.49 -5.63 -1.98
N TRP A 156 -3.65 -5.40 -1.40
CA TRP A 156 -4.92 -5.39 -2.12
C TRP A 156 -4.90 -4.43 -3.30
N LEU A 157 -4.54 -3.18 -3.09
CA LEU A 157 -4.42 -2.19 -4.17
C LEU A 157 -3.42 -2.63 -5.25
N TYR A 158 -2.25 -3.11 -4.83
CA TYR A 158 -1.23 -3.63 -5.73
C TYR A 158 -1.77 -4.80 -6.60
N LEU A 159 -2.44 -5.77 -5.98
CA LEU A 159 -3.00 -6.93 -6.68
C LEU A 159 -4.13 -6.52 -7.63
N VAL A 160 -4.97 -5.57 -7.26
CA VAL A 160 -6.02 -5.05 -8.15
C VAL A 160 -5.41 -4.43 -9.40
N LEU A 161 -4.39 -3.59 -9.24
CA LEU A 161 -3.74 -2.90 -10.35
C LEU A 161 -3.00 -3.84 -11.31
N GLY A 162 -2.32 -4.85 -10.77
CA GLY A 162 -1.44 -5.71 -11.56
C GLY A 162 -2.00 -7.09 -11.92
N PHE A 163 -3.01 -7.56 -11.20
CA PHE A 163 -3.47 -8.94 -11.34
C PHE A 163 -4.99 -9.10 -11.36
N ILE A 164 -5.70 -8.66 -10.32
CA ILE A 164 -7.14 -8.98 -10.16
C ILE A 164 -7.98 -8.31 -11.25
N ARG A 165 -7.81 -7.00 -11.46
CA ARG A 165 -8.56 -6.30 -12.51
C ARG A 165 -8.19 -6.77 -13.91
N PRO A 166 -6.92 -6.92 -14.29
CA PRO A 166 -6.53 -7.53 -15.56
C PRO A 166 -7.14 -8.92 -15.79
N LEU A 167 -7.21 -9.75 -14.73
CA LEU A 167 -7.85 -11.06 -14.79
C LEU A 167 -9.35 -10.95 -15.10
N LEU A 168 -10.06 -10.06 -14.44
CA LEU A 168 -11.50 -9.82 -14.69
C LEU A 168 -11.75 -9.19 -16.06
N MET A 169 -10.87 -8.32 -16.53
CA MET A 169 -10.95 -7.71 -17.85
C MET A 169 -10.52 -8.66 -18.98
N GLY A 170 -9.93 -9.81 -18.65
CA GLY A 170 -9.54 -10.84 -19.62
C GLY A 170 -8.26 -10.56 -20.38
N SER A 171 -7.44 -9.61 -19.95
CA SER A 171 -6.18 -9.27 -20.62
C SER A 171 -5.14 -8.68 -19.67
N TRP A 172 -3.89 -9.15 -19.79
CA TRP A 172 -2.74 -8.55 -19.09
C TRP A 172 -2.42 -7.13 -19.55
N SER A 173 -2.87 -6.74 -20.74
CA SER A 173 -2.69 -5.37 -21.26
C SER A 173 -3.39 -4.29 -20.42
N GLU A 174 -4.33 -4.67 -19.57
CA GLU A 174 -5.01 -3.78 -18.64
C GLU A 174 -4.18 -3.48 -17.38
N ALA A 175 -3.04 -4.15 -17.21
CA ALA A 175 -2.16 -3.95 -16.06
C ALA A 175 -1.26 -2.72 -16.20
N VAL A 176 -0.79 -2.22 -15.06
CA VAL A 176 0.11 -1.08 -14.99
C VAL A 176 1.52 -1.48 -15.47
N PRO A 177 2.17 -0.70 -16.33
CA PRO A 177 3.57 -0.94 -16.71
C PRO A 177 4.50 -0.65 -15.54
N PHE A 178 5.69 -1.24 -15.56
CA PHE A 178 6.80 -0.83 -14.69
C PHE A 178 7.52 0.35 -15.31
N GLY A 179 7.62 1.46 -14.59
CA GLY A 179 8.29 2.67 -15.04
C GLY A 179 7.73 3.91 -14.33
N VAL A 180 8.59 4.89 -14.08
CA VAL A 180 8.18 6.09 -13.33
C VAL A 180 7.18 6.92 -14.12
N ILE A 181 7.56 7.40 -15.28
CA ILE A 181 6.65 8.16 -16.15
C ILE A 181 5.61 7.25 -16.80
N ALA A 182 5.99 6.01 -17.15
CA ALA A 182 5.07 5.06 -17.79
C ALA A 182 3.83 4.78 -16.93
N HIS A 183 3.98 4.56 -15.62
CA HIS A 183 2.81 4.34 -14.75
C HIS A 183 1.95 5.60 -14.57
N LEU A 184 2.53 6.80 -14.65
CA LEU A 184 1.79 8.05 -14.64
C LEU A 184 1.00 8.23 -15.94
N ASN A 185 1.60 7.96 -17.09
CA ASN A 185 0.93 7.99 -18.40
C ASN A 185 -0.20 6.95 -18.46
N TRP A 186 0.03 5.75 -17.94
CA TRP A 186 -1.00 4.74 -17.79
C TRP A 186 -2.19 5.28 -16.98
N THR A 187 -1.92 5.91 -15.84
CA THR A 187 -2.95 6.47 -14.96
C THR A 187 -3.75 7.57 -15.65
N ALA A 188 -3.10 8.47 -16.38
CA ALA A 188 -3.76 9.53 -17.13
C ALA A 188 -4.64 8.96 -18.24
N THR A 189 -4.13 8.00 -19.01
CA THR A 189 -4.87 7.32 -20.08
C THR A 189 -6.06 6.53 -19.52
N PHE A 190 -5.87 5.83 -18.42
CA PHE A 190 -6.92 5.11 -17.71
C PHE A 190 -8.04 6.07 -17.27
N SER A 191 -7.69 7.19 -16.66
CA SER A 191 -8.64 8.20 -16.22
C SER A 191 -9.45 8.75 -17.38
N VAL A 192 -8.81 9.14 -18.49
CA VAL A 192 -9.50 9.65 -19.68
C VAL A 192 -10.43 8.60 -20.30
N ARG A 193 -9.97 7.36 -20.42
CA ARG A 193 -10.74 6.26 -21.00
C ARG A 193 -12.05 6.00 -20.26
N TYR A 194 -12.04 6.14 -18.94
CA TYR A 194 -13.19 5.82 -18.08
C TYR A 194 -13.90 7.06 -17.53
N GLY A 195 -13.85 8.17 -18.22
CA GLY A 195 -14.65 9.34 -17.92
C GLY A 195 -14.18 10.19 -16.74
N ASN A 196 -12.89 10.21 -16.51
CA ASN A 196 -12.21 10.91 -15.44
C ASN A 196 -12.39 10.26 -14.05
N LEU A 197 -11.30 9.70 -13.56
CA LEU A 197 -11.24 9.00 -12.28
C LEU A 197 -11.59 9.89 -11.07
N PHE A 198 -11.49 11.21 -11.21
CA PHE A 198 -11.92 12.14 -10.15
C PHE A 198 -13.41 12.05 -9.82
N TYR A 199 -14.23 11.49 -10.72
CA TYR A 199 -15.65 11.24 -10.47
C TYR A 199 -15.93 9.84 -9.90
N ASP A 200 -14.91 9.01 -9.73
CA ASP A 200 -15.02 7.74 -9.02
C ASP A 200 -15.16 8.01 -7.50
N PRO A 201 -16.31 7.65 -6.88
CA PRO A 201 -16.55 7.94 -5.46
C PRO A 201 -15.58 7.20 -4.53
N PHE A 202 -15.10 6.02 -4.89
CA PHE A 202 -14.10 5.31 -4.11
C PHE A 202 -12.72 5.95 -4.22
N HIS A 203 -12.39 6.53 -5.36
CA HIS A 203 -11.19 7.35 -5.50
C HIS A 203 -11.28 8.63 -4.65
N MET A 204 -12.45 9.27 -4.60
CA MET A 204 -12.71 10.40 -3.69
C MET A 204 -12.49 10.00 -2.23
N LEU A 205 -13.01 8.85 -1.80
CA LEU A 205 -12.80 8.32 -0.45
C LEU A 205 -11.31 8.02 -0.20
N SER A 206 -10.62 7.40 -1.16
CA SER A 206 -9.20 7.13 -1.06
C SER A 206 -8.39 8.40 -0.85
N ILE A 207 -8.67 9.46 -1.61
CA ILE A 207 -8.04 10.78 -1.46
C ILE A 207 -8.35 11.37 -0.08
N THR A 208 -9.59 11.28 0.37
CA THR A 208 -10.01 11.76 1.70
C THR A 208 -9.21 11.08 2.81
N PHE A 209 -9.06 9.76 2.74
CA PHE A 209 -8.26 9.01 3.70
C PHE A 209 -6.75 9.27 3.58
N LEU A 210 -6.25 9.57 2.38
CA LEU A 210 -4.86 9.99 2.17
C LEU A 210 -4.58 11.32 2.89
N TYR A 211 -5.40 12.33 2.64
CA TYR A 211 -5.26 13.63 3.30
C TYR A 211 -5.52 13.52 4.81
N GLY A 212 -6.51 12.74 5.20
CA GLY A 212 -6.78 12.47 6.61
C GLY A 212 -5.62 11.74 7.30
N SER A 213 -4.96 10.79 6.64
CA SER A 213 -3.75 10.15 7.14
C SER A 213 -2.60 11.15 7.32
N THR A 214 -2.41 12.05 6.36
CA THR A 214 -1.39 13.10 6.45
C THR A 214 -1.69 14.06 7.60
N MET A 215 -2.94 14.48 7.74
CA MET A 215 -3.38 15.32 8.86
C MET A 215 -3.15 14.63 10.22
N LEU A 216 -3.55 13.36 10.36
CA LEU A 216 -3.38 12.61 11.59
C LEU A 216 -1.91 12.41 11.92
N PHE A 217 -1.06 12.14 10.94
CA PHE A 217 0.39 12.06 11.14
C PHE A 217 0.96 13.38 11.66
N ALA A 218 0.61 14.49 11.02
CA ALA A 218 1.03 15.82 11.45
C ALA A 218 0.53 16.17 12.86
N MET A 219 -0.73 15.86 13.16
CA MET A 219 -1.32 16.13 14.47
C MET A 219 -0.73 15.24 15.56
N HIS A 220 -0.46 13.97 15.26
CA HIS A 220 0.20 13.07 16.22
C HIS A 220 1.62 13.59 16.54
N ALA A 221 2.42 13.89 15.52
CA ALA A 221 3.75 14.47 15.71
C ALA A 221 3.70 15.81 16.47
N GLY A 222 2.77 16.68 16.10
CA GLY A 222 2.56 17.96 16.78
C GLY A 222 2.15 17.79 18.25
N THR A 223 1.30 16.83 18.55
CA THR A 223 0.86 16.52 19.92
C THR A 223 2.02 16.03 20.77
N ILE A 224 2.81 15.08 20.28
CA ILE A 224 3.99 14.56 21.00
C ILE A 224 4.96 15.70 21.32
N LEU A 225 5.28 16.54 20.35
CA LEU A 225 6.18 17.69 20.55
C LEU A 225 5.58 18.76 21.48
N ALA A 226 4.28 19.01 21.42
CA ALA A 226 3.59 19.96 22.29
C ALA A 226 3.62 19.53 23.77
N VAL A 227 3.67 18.24 24.04
CA VAL A 227 3.72 17.69 25.41
C VAL A 227 5.08 17.12 25.79
N ALA A 228 6.12 17.31 24.97
CA ALA A 228 7.46 16.78 25.20
C ALA A 228 8.05 17.25 26.54
N LYS A 229 7.85 18.51 26.89
CA LYS A 229 8.27 19.07 28.21
C LYS A 229 7.67 18.32 29.39
N PHE A 230 6.57 17.62 29.20
CA PHE A 230 5.84 16.86 30.24
C PHE A 230 6.03 15.35 30.09
N GLY A 231 7.00 14.90 29.32
CA GLY A 231 7.31 13.51 29.08
C GLY A 231 6.65 12.91 27.82
N GLY A 232 6.11 13.73 26.90
CA GLY A 232 5.41 13.26 25.70
C GLY A 232 6.28 12.41 24.76
N GLU A 233 7.60 12.61 24.76
CA GLU A 233 8.56 11.78 24.02
C GLU A 233 8.71 10.36 24.62
N ARG A 234 8.16 10.15 25.80
CA ARG A 234 8.23 8.87 26.54
C ARG A 234 6.87 8.19 26.55
N GLU A 235 6.22 8.07 25.41
CA GLU A 235 4.85 7.55 25.26
C GLU A 235 4.59 6.24 26.00
N THR A 236 5.51 5.28 25.92
CA THR A 236 5.35 3.98 26.58
C THR A 236 5.40 4.06 28.11
N HIS A 237 6.15 4.99 28.65
CA HIS A 237 6.17 5.24 30.10
C HIS A 237 4.90 5.96 30.56
N GLU A 238 4.41 6.90 29.75
CA GLU A 238 3.16 7.63 30.02
C GLU A 238 1.93 6.72 30.03
N ILE A 239 1.89 5.68 29.18
CA ILE A 239 0.82 4.67 29.20
C ILE A 239 0.76 3.97 30.57
N ALA A 240 1.93 3.56 31.10
CA ALA A 240 2.01 2.83 32.36
C ALA A 240 1.62 3.71 33.56
N ASP A 241 2.05 4.97 33.54
CA ASP A 241 1.95 5.88 34.69
C ASP A 241 0.75 6.83 34.61
N ARG A 242 0.01 6.86 33.52
CA ARG A 242 -1.08 7.82 33.22
C ARG A 242 -0.67 9.26 33.53
N GLY A 243 0.51 9.65 33.01
CA GLY A 243 1.15 10.91 33.36
C GLY A 243 0.49 12.12 32.73
N THR A 244 0.97 13.29 33.16
CA THR A 244 0.50 14.62 32.75
C THR A 244 0.53 14.83 31.22
N ALA A 245 1.48 14.22 30.53
CA ALA A 245 1.59 14.34 29.07
C ALA A 245 0.36 13.78 28.34
N MET A 246 -0.19 12.65 28.78
CA MET A 246 -1.40 12.07 28.18
C MET A 246 -2.63 12.96 28.37
N GLU A 247 -2.79 13.53 29.56
CA GLU A 247 -3.90 14.44 29.85
C GLU A 247 -3.82 15.73 29.02
N ARG A 248 -2.62 16.29 28.90
CA ARG A 248 -2.37 17.48 28.08
C ARG A 248 -2.55 17.20 26.58
N ALA A 249 -2.15 16.04 26.10
CA ALA A 249 -2.39 15.61 24.74
C ALA A 249 -3.89 15.51 24.44
N ALA A 250 -4.67 14.94 25.34
CA ALA A 250 -6.12 14.85 25.19
C ALA A 250 -6.78 16.25 25.13
N LEU A 251 -6.33 17.18 25.97
CA LEU A 251 -6.80 18.57 25.95
C LEU A 251 -6.41 19.29 24.67
N PHE A 252 -5.20 19.06 24.16
CA PHE A 252 -4.75 19.63 22.89
C PHE A 252 -5.66 19.22 21.72
N TRP A 253 -6.04 17.95 21.64
CA TRP A 253 -6.98 17.45 20.64
C TRP A 253 -8.36 18.06 20.79
N ARG A 254 -8.86 18.16 22.02
CA ARG A 254 -10.14 18.80 22.30
C ARG A 254 -10.19 20.27 21.85
N TRP A 255 -9.11 21.02 22.10
CA TRP A 255 -9.05 22.42 21.69
C TRP A 255 -8.86 22.62 20.19
N THR A 256 -8.12 21.73 19.54
CA THR A 256 -7.82 21.86 18.09
C THR A 256 -8.91 21.25 17.22
N MET A 257 -9.49 20.12 17.62
CA MET A 257 -10.44 19.36 16.81
C MET A 257 -11.85 19.33 17.39
N GLY A 258 -12.05 19.79 18.62
CA GLY A 258 -13.35 19.79 19.29
C GLY A 258 -13.76 18.46 19.93
N PHE A 259 -12.93 17.43 19.86
CA PHE A 259 -13.15 16.13 20.49
C PHE A 259 -11.88 15.61 21.14
N ASN A 260 -12.04 14.71 22.10
CA ASN A 260 -10.91 14.10 22.79
C ASN A 260 -10.32 12.97 21.93
N ALA A 261 -8.99 12.95 21.80
CA ALA A 261 -8.26 11.78 21.42
C ALA A 261 -7.30 11.41 22.54
N ASN A 262 -7.16 10.12 22.81
CA ASN A 262 -6.18 9.60 23.74
C ASN A 262 -5.14 8.77 23.00
N PHE A 263 -4.15 8.26 23.72
CA PHE A 263 -3.09 7.44 23.17
C PHE A 263 -3.63 6.27 22.32
N GLU A 264 -4.65 5.57 22.79
CA GLU A 264 -5.21 4.41 22.10
C GLU A 264 -6.00 4.82 20.87
N SER A 265 -6.89 5.80 20.98
CA SER A 265 -7.80 6.21 19.89
C SER A 265 -7.07 6.82 18.71
N VAL A 266 -6.02 7.63 18.92
CA VAL A 266 -5.27 8.24 17.83
C VAL A 266 -4.58 7.19 16.95
N HIS A 267 -4.01 6.15 17.56
CA HIS A 267 -3.40 5.06 16.81
C HIS A 267 -4.42 4.25 16.02
N ARG A 268 -5.61 4.02 16.56
CA ARG A 268 -6.71 3.36 15.84
C ARG A 268 -7.18 4.17 14.65
N TRP A 269 -7.32 5.50 14.76
CA TRP A 269 -7.69 6.36 13.64
C TRP A 269 -6.64 6.35 12.54
N ILE A 270 -5.37 6.48 12.90
CA ILE A 270 -4.24 6.39 11.96
C ILE A 270 -4.26 5.04 11.25
N TYR A 271 -4.44 3.96 11.99
CA TYR A 271 -4.52 2.60 11.47
C TYR A 271 -5.63 2.43 10.44
N TRP A 272 -6.86 2.85 10.78
CA TRP A 272 -7.99 2.71 9.88
C TRP A 272 -7.90 3.61 8.65
N PHE A 273 -7.39 4.81 8.78
CA PHE A 273 -7.17 5.69 7.63
C PHE A 273 -6.11 5.12 6.69
N ALA A 274 -5.04 4.54 7.25
CA ALA A 274 -3.99 3.87 6.46
C ALA A 274 -4.51 2.63 5.70
N ILE A 275 -5.51 1.93 6.24
CA ILE A 275 -6.16 0.79 5.57
C ILE A 275 -7.17 1.27 4.52
N LEU A 276 -8.03 2.21 4.87
CA LEU A 276 -9.15 2.64 4.04
C LEU A 276 -8.69 3.36 2.77
N CYS A 277 -7.56 4.05 2.81
CA CYS A 277 -6.99 4.69 1.61
C CYS A 277 -6.73 3.67 0.48
N PRO A 278 -5.89 2.65 0.64
CA PRO A 278 -5.64 1.66 -0.41
C PRO A 278 -6.83 0.73 -0.65
N LEU A 279 -7.62 0.42 0.38
CA LEU A 279 -8.81 -0.41 0.25
C LEU A 279 -9.83 0.24 -0.69
N CYS A 280 -10.17 1.50 -0.46
CA CYS A 280 -11.10 2.26 -1.30
C CYS A 280 -10.52 2.48 -2.71
N GLY A 281 -9.23 2.82 -2.82
CA GLY A 281 -8.55 2.96 -4.11
C GLY A 281 -8.62 1.69 -4.94
N GLY A 282 -8.38 0.54 -4.34
CA GLY A 282 -8.49 -0.77 -5.00
C GLY A 282 -9.91 -1.08 -5.45
N ILE A 283 -10.91 -0.80 -4.62
CA ILE A 283 -12.33 -0.99 -5.00
C ILE A 283 -12.68 -0.09 -6.18
N GLY A 284 -12.30 1.18 -6.16
CA GLY A 284 -12.58 2.13 -7.23
C GLY A 284 -11.97 1.71 -8.56
N ILE A 285 -10.73 1.25 -8.57
CA ILE A 285 -10.06 0.73 -9.76
C ILE A 285 -10.73 -0.57 -10.24
N LEU A 286 -11.09 -1.46 -9.32
CA LEU A 286 -11.71 -2.74 -9.67
C LEU A 286 -13.07 -2.55 -10.35
N LEU A 287 -13.87 -1.58 -9.90
CA LEU A 287 -15.16 -1.25 -10.50
C LEU A 287 -15.03 -0.57 -11.86
N THR A 288 -13.90 0.08 -12.13
CA THR A 288 -13.68 0.83 -13.36
C THR A 288 -13.47 -0.12 -14.54
N GLY A 289 -14.36 -0.06 -15.51
CA GLY A 289 -14.38 -0.91 -16.71
C GLY A 289 -14.98 -2.30 -16.50
N THR A 290 -15.16 -2.75 -15.27
CA THR A 290 -15.86 -4.01 -14.95
C THR A 290 -17.35 -3.80 -14.70
N THR A 291 -17.70 -2.71 -14.05
CA THR A 291 -19.08 -2.36 -13.66
C THR A 291 -19.48 -0.96 -14.14
N VAL A 292 -18.53 -0.01 -14.14
CA VAL A 292 -18.74 1.37 -14.55
C VAL A 292 -17.79 1.71 -15.69
N ASP A 293 -18.33 2.03 -16.86
CA ASP A 293 -17.55 2.36 -18.05
C ASP A 293 -17.19 3.85 -18.16
N ASN A 294 -17.89 4.72 -17.45
CA ASN A 294 -17.65 6.15 -17.45
C ASN A 294 -18.09 6.78 -16.13
N TRP A 295 -17.13 7.19 -15.33
CA TRP A 295 -17.42 7.74 -13.99
C TRP A 295 -18.13 9.09 -14.03
N TYR A 296 -17.80 9.96 -14.99
CA TYR A 296 -18.49 11.24 -15.09
C TYR A 296 -19.97 11.04 -15.42
N LEU A 297 -20.29 10.23 -16.40
CA LEU A 297 -21.67 9.95 -16.79
C LEU A 297 -22.42 9.23 -15.67
N TRP A 298 -21.77 8.32 -14.98
CA TRP A 298 -22.31 7.66 -13.80
C TRP A 298 -22.64 8.69 -12.71
N GLY A 299 -21.73 9.63 -12.46
CA GLY A 299 -21.91 10.70 -11.47
C GLY A 299 -23.03 11.66 -11.81
N VAL A 300 -23.17 12.04 -13.07
CA VAL A 300 -24.31 12.85 -13.55
C VAL A 300 -25.64 12.12 -13.34
N LYS A 301 -25.71 10.84 -13.75
CA LYS A 301 -26.90 10.01 -13.58
C LYS A 301 -27.34 9.88 -12.12
N HIS A 302 -26.42 9.87 -11.19
CA HIS A 302 -26.68 9.72 -9.75
C HIS A 302 -26.71 11.06 -8.99
N GLY A 303 -26.60 12.18 -9.69
CA GLY A 303 -26.70 13.53 -9.08
C GLY A 303 -25.49 13.93 -8.24
N ILE A 304 -24.34 13.26 -8.39
CA ILE A 304 -23.10 13.55 -7.66
C ILE A 304 -22.04 14.26 -8.51
N ALA A 305 -22.31 14.49 -9.78
CA ALA A 305 -21.48 15.27 -10.68
C ALA A 305 -22.34 16.30 -11.43
N PRO A 306 -21.78 17.48 -11.77
CA PRO A 306 -22.49 18.45 -12.60
C PRO A 306 -22.66 17.91 -14.03
N ASP A 307 -23.66 18.39 -14.74
CA ASP A 307 -23.94 18.02 -16.13
C ASP A 307 -22.96 18.63 -17.15
N TYR A 308 -21.86 19.21 -16.69
CA TYR A 308 -20.72 19.61 -17.50
C TYR A 308 -19.40 19.45 -16.72
N VAL A 309 -18.29 19.31 -17.40
CA VAL A 309 -16.97 19.16 -16.79
C VAL A 309 -16.28 20.53 -16.74
N PRO A 310 -16.03 21.12 -15.56
CA PRO A 310 -15.22 22.32 -15.46
C PRO A 310 -13.74 21.99 -15.73
N TYR A 311 -13.11 22.72 -16.62
CA TYR A 311 -11.66 22.70 -16.77
C TYR A 311 -10.99 23.52 -15.68
N ALA A 312 -9.74 23.23 -15.38
CA ALA A 312 -8.95 24.07 -14.47
C ALA A 312 -8.96 25.53 -14.96
N GLY A 313 -9.33 26.46 -14.09
CA GLY A 313 -9.45 27.89 -14.41
C GLY A 313 -10.79 28.33 -15.00
N LEU A 314 -11.70 27.41 -15.29
CA LEU A 314 -13.08 27.77 -15.67
C LEU A 314 -13.99 27.88 -14.44
N PRO A 315 -15.05 28.73 -14.51
CA PRO A 315 -16.00 28.84 -13.41
C PRO A 315 -16.76 27.52 -13.19
N ALA A 316 -17.20 27.29 -11.96
CA ALA A 316 -17.96 26.11 -11.57
C ALA A 316 -19.33 26.00 -12.26
N THR A 317 -19.85 27.09 -12.79
CA THR A 317 -21.07 27.14 -13.62
C THR A 317 -20.72 27.36 -15.08
N PRO A 318 -21.37 26.69 -16.04
CA PRO A 318 -21.12 26.91 -17.45
C PRO A 318 -21.31 28.37 -17.81
N PRO A 319 -20.38 29.02 -18.52
CA PRO A 319 -20.62 30.32 -19.12
C PRO A 319 -21.82 30.26 -20.05
N ALA A 320 -22.57 31.36 -20.14
CA ALA A 320 -23.67 31.48 -21.11
C ALA A 320 -23.15 31.15 -22.52
N GLY A 321 -23.76 30.16 -23.20
CA GLY A 321 -23.36 29.74 -24.53
C GLY A 321 -22.48 28.48 -24.60
N MET A 322 -22.00 27.93 -23.48
CA MET A 322 -21.43 26.58 -23.49
C MET A 322 -22.49 25.52 -23.72
N VAL A 323 -22.25 24.62 -24.66
CA VAL A 323 -23.16 23.52 -24.97
C VAL A 323 -23.19 22.60 -23.74
N LYS A 324 -24.37 22.44 -23.15
CA LYS A 324 -24.61 21.34 -22.22
C LYS A 324 -24.34 20.03 -22.93
N LEU A 325 -23.63 19.14 -22.26
CA LEU A 325 -23.55 17.76 -22.76
C LEU A 325 -25.01 17.27 -22.93
N PRO A 326 -25.31 16.57 -24.07
CA PRO A 326 -26.65 16.07 -24.28
C PRO A 326 -27.05 15.27 -23.06
N SER A 327 -28.19 15.63 -22.49
CA SER A 327 -28.79 14.84 -21.41
C SER A 327 -28.87 13.42 -21.93
N LEU A 328 -28.16 12.50 -21.29
CA LEU A 328 -28.36 11.09 -21.54
C LEU A 328 -29.83 10.85 -21.21
N GLY A 329 -30.62 10.64 -22.25
CA GLY A 329 -32.05 10.37 -22.10
C GLY A 329 -32.21 9.35 -21.01
N ALA A 330 -33.07 9.68 -20.04
CA ALA A 330 -33.53 8.67 -19.09
C ALA A 330 -34.05 7.47 -19.90
N PRO A 331 -33.73 6.24 -19.47
CA PRO A 331 -34.24 5.05 -20.14
C PRO A 331 -35.74 5.01 -20.16
#